data_72115fc226403a6c5134a8bc05cd5c1c
#
_entry.id   72115fc226403a6c5134a8bc05cd5c1c
#
_cell.length_a   1.000
_cell.length_b   1.000
_cell.length_c   1.000
_cell.angle_alpha   90.00
_cell.angle_beta   90.00
_cell.angle_gamma   90.00
#
_symmetry.space_group_name_H-M   'P 1'
#
loop_
_entity.id
_entity.type
_entity.pdbx_description
1 polymer ?
#
loop_
_entity_poly.entity_id
_entity_poly.type
_entity_poly.pdbx_seq_one_letter_code
_entity_poly.pdbx_strand_id
1 'polypeptide(L)'
;MAEHSSTVSQNWLAEAVVAGSPEAIVVTDQDGVIRLWNEGATRMFGFSASEALGVSLDLIIPEKLRDRHWKGYRHSMATGTTKYGDTMLSVPATHQDGRRLSIEFSVALLRDEAGAIVGISAIMREVSERRAKEKALRTKISDLENSEKALRARVVELTDRGAQRPTMSAHGLHEQAYAASSFDT
;
A
#
# COMPACT_ATOMS: atom_id res chain seq x y z
N MET A 1 51.99 10.93 -19.75
CA MET A 1 50.66 10.96 -19.10
C MET A 1 50.16 9.54 -19.01
N ALA A 2 50.23 8.93 -17.84
CA ALA A 2 49.78 7.55 -17.65
C ALA A 2 48.28 7.60 -17.33
N GLU A 3 47.50 7.05 -18.25
CA GLU A 3 46.03 6.83 -18.01
C GLU A 3 45.88 5.79 -16.90
N HIS A 4 45.46 6.24 -15.74
CA HIS A 4 44.97 5.37 -14.68
C HIS A 4 43.58 4.89 -15.06
N SER A 5 43.49 3.90 -15.94
CA SER A 5 42.29 3.12 -16.13
C SER A 5 42.14 2.21 -14.89
N SER A 6 41.55 2.75 -13.83
CA SER A 6 41.11 1.95 -12.68
C SER A 6 40.01 1.02 -13.14
N THR A 7 40.36 -0.20 -13.52
CA THR A 7 39.37 -1.25 -13.85
C THR A 7 38.65 -1.62 -12.55
N VAL A 8 37.50 -1.02 -12.33
CA VAL A 8 36.62 -1.32 -11.20
C VAL A 8 36.15 -2.78 -11.32
N SER A 9 36.43 -3.63 -10.32
CA SER A 9 36.04 -5.03 -10.37
C SER A 9 34.51 -5.19 -10.30
N GLN A 10 33.96 -6.21 -10.96
CA GLN A 10 32.52 -6.50 -10.90
C GLN A 10 32.06 -6.79 -9.47
N ASN A 11 32.89 -7.44 -8.66
CA ASN A 11 32.56 -7.70 -7.27
C ASN A 11 32.40 -6.41 -6.47
N TRP A 12 33.34 -5.47 -6.62
CA TRP A 12 33.24 -4.17 -5.97
C TRP A 12 32.00 -3.40 -6.41
N LEU A 13 31.65 -3.44 -7.71
CA LEU A 13 30.42 -2.81 -8.23
C LEU A 13 29.18 -3.43 -7.58
N ALA A 14 29.11 -4.76 -7.49
CA ALA A 14 28.00 -5.45 -6.87
C ALA A 14 27.85 -5.08 -5.38
N GLU A 15 28.94 -5.08 -4.65
CA GLU A 15 28.98 -4.66 -3.24
C GLU A 15 28.55 -3.20 -3.08
N ALA A 16 29.06 -2.29 -3.90
CA ALA A 16 28.74 -0.88 -3.84
C ALA A 16 27.24 -0.62 -4.15
N VAL A 17 26.67 -1.34 -5.12
CA VAL A 17 25.23 -1.26 -5.46
C VAL A 17 24.38 -1.73 -4.30
N VAL A 18 24.73 -2.86 -3.68
CA VAL A 18 23.99 -3.41 -2.53
C VAL A 18 24.09 -2.47 -1.33
N ALA A 19 25.29 -2.02 -1.00
CA ALA A 19 25.51 -1.13 0.14
C ALA A 19 24.85 0.25 -0.07
N GLY A 20 24.94 0.82 -1.28
CA GLY A 20 24.39 2.13 -1.61
C GLY A 20 22.89 2.16 -1.89
N SER A 21 22.22 1.00 -1.98
CA SER A 21 20.79 0.94 -2.26
C SER A 21 19.95 1.62 -1.17
N PRO A 22 19.04 2.53 -1.53
CA PRO A 22 18.07 3.07 -0.59
C PRO A 22 17.02 2.04 -0.15
N GLU A 23 16.79 1.00 -0.93
CA GLU A 23 15.86 -0.08 -0.63
C GLU A 23 16.52 -1.11 0.28
N ALA A 24 15.71 -1.77 1.11
CA ALA A 24 16.21 -2.85 1.95
C ALA A 24 16.52 -4.07 1.07
N ILE A 25 17.77 -4.52 1.12
CA ILE A 25 18.22 -5.76 0.50
C ILE A 25 18.60 -6.72 1.61
N VAL A 26 17.87 -7.84 1.68
CA VAL A 26 18.08 -8.90 2.67
C VAL A 26 18.28 -10.22 1.95
N VAL A 27 19.31 -10.95 2.32
CA VAL A 27 19.55 -12.31 1.84
C VAL A 27 19.52 -13.26 3.01
N THR A 28 18.85 -14.39 2.83
CA THR A 28 18.79 -15.48 3.80
C THR A 28 19.29 -16.79 3.16
N ASP A 29 19.84 -17.66 3.98
CA ASP A 29 20.21 -19.02 3.56
C ASP A 29 18.98 -19.94 3.51
N GLN A 30 19.23 -21.26 3.27
CA GLN A 30 18.18 -22.27 3.19
C GLN A 30 17.34 -22.40 4.46
N ASP A 31 17.91 -22.10 5.63
CA ASP A 31 17.26 -22.17 6.94
C ASP A 31 16.57 -20.85 7.31
N GLY A 32 16.67 -19.82 6.45
CA GLY A 32 16.10 -18.51 6.69
C GLY A 32 16.90 -17.65 7.65
N VAL A 33 18.18 -17.98 7.86
CA VAL A 33 19.11 -17.15 8.61
C VAL A 33 19.62 -16.03 7.73
N ILE A 34 19.61 -14.80 8.24
CA ILE A 34 20.02 -13.60 7.52
C ILE A 34 21.53 -13.63 7.27
N ARG A 35 21.95 -13.56 6.02
CA ARG A 35 23.34 -13.58 5.55
C ARG A 35 23.79 -12.27 4.92
N LEU A 36 22.84 -11.43 4.51
CA LEU A 36 23.10 -10.06 4.04
C LEU A 36 22.01 -9.13 4.56
N TRP A 37 22.44 -7.98 5.03
CA TRP A 37 21.61 -6.91 5.54
C TRP A 37 22.27 -5.59 5.17
N ASN A 38 21.70 -4.86 4.21
CA ASN A 38 22.29 -3.62 3.76
C ASN A 38 21.85 -2.41 4.62
N GLU A 39 22.42 -1.26 4.32
CA GLU A 39 22.08 -0.01 5.01
C GLU A 39 20.61 0.40 4.81
N GLY A 40 20.01 0.08 3.64
CA GLY A 40 18.58 0.26 3.39
C GLY A 40 17.70 -0.55 4.35
N ALA A 41 18.09 -1.79 4.65
CA ALA A 41 17.41 -2.63 5.63
C ALA A 41 17.55 -2.08 7.05
N THR A 42 18.73 -1.59 7.42
CA THR A 42 18.96 -0.92 8.72
C THR A 42 18.01 0.28 8.88
N ARG A 43 17.95 1.16 7.89
CA ARG A 43 17.06 2.34 7.93
C ARG A 43 15.57 1.95 8.00
N MET A 44 15.19 0.90 7.28
CA MET A 44 13.78 0.48 7.18
C MET A 44 13.29 -0.22 8.45
N PHE A 45 14.08 -1.13 9.01
CA PHE A 45 13.67 -1.99 10.11
C PHE A 45 14.21 -1.57 11.47
N GLY A 46 15.21 -0.69 11.52
CA GLY A 46 15.81 -0.17 12.75
C GLY A 46 16.92 -1.04 13.34
N PHE A 47 17.10 -2.29 12.88
CA PHE A 47 18.18 -3.18 13.34
C PHE A 47 19.48 -2.87 12.59
N SER A 48 20.59 -2.80 13.30
CA SER A 48 21.92 -2.77 12.69
C SER A 48 22.26 -4.09 11.99
N ALA A 49 23.20 -4.05 11.06
CA ALA A 49 23.66 -5.29 10.41
C ALA A 49 24.23 -6.30 11.44
N SER A 50 24.90 -5.84 12.49
CA SER A 50 25.46 -6.69 13.55
C SER A 50 24.37 -7.39 14.38
N GLU A 51 23.20 -6.78 14.54
CA GLU A 51 22.05 -7.37 15.22
C GLU A 51 21.28 -8.34 14.32
N ALA A 52 21.26 -8.11 13.00
CA ALA A 52 20.48 -8.88 12.06
C ALA A 52 21.24 -10.10 11.49
N LEU A 53 22.52 -9.98 11.22
CA LEU A 53 23.31 -11.07 10.63
C LEU A 53 23.39 -12.28 11.54
N GLY A 54 23.15 -13.47 10.98
CA GLY A 54 23.15 -14.73 11.70
C GLY A 54 21.86 -15.01 12.49
N VAL A 55 20.87 -14.09 12.45
CA VAL A 55 19.58 -14.27 13.14
C VAL A 55 18.52 -14.72 12.15
N SER A 56 17.49 -15.42 12.64
CA SER A 56 16.33 -15.82 11.84
C SER A 56 15.60 -14.60 11.27
N LEU A 57 15.06 -14.74 10.06
CA LEU A 57 14.20 -13.72 9.44
C LEU A 57 12.93 -13.40 10.26
N ASP A 58 12.61 -14.18 11.28
CA ASP A 58 11.59 -13.88 12.29
C ASP A 58 11.78 -12.52 12.96
N LEU A 59 13.00 -11.96 12.87
CA LEU A 59 13.33 -10.62 13.34
C LEU A 59 12.35 -9.56 12.84
N ILE A 60 11.94 -9.67 11.58
CA ILE A 60 11.06 -8.69 10.91
C ILE A 60 9.67 -9.23 10.59
N ILE A 61 9.41 -10.51 10.84
CA ILE A 61 8.12 -11.14 10.55
C ILE A 61 7.21 -11.04 11.78
N PRO A 62 6.01 -10.42 11.66
CA PRO A 62 5.02 -10.44 12.73
C PRO A 62 4.71 -11.87 13.17
N GLU A 63 4.70 -12.14 14.47
CA GLU A 63 4.57 -13.47 15.05
C GLU A 63 3.41 -14.28 14.45
N LYS A 64 2.24 -13.66 14.30
CA LYS A 64 1.03 -14.30 13.74
C LYS A 64 1.18 -14.76 12.28
N LEU A 65 2.23 -14.32 11.58
CA LEU A 65 2.48 -14.65 10.18
C LEU A 65 3.64 -15.65 9.98
N ARG A 66 4.39 -15.95 11.04
CA ARG A 66 5.60 -16.81 10.96
C ARG A 66 5.31 -18.18 10.40
N ASP A 67 4.30 -18.89 10.92
CA ASP A 67 3.95 -20.23 10.43
C ASP A 67 3.64 -20.25 8.93
N ARG A 68 2.85 -19.29 8.48
CA ARG A 68 2.50 -19.15 7.05
C ARG A 68 3.72 -18.83 6.21
N HIS A 69 4.58 -17.94 6.70
CA HIS A 69 5.82 -17.54 6.04
C HIS A 69 6.74 -18.75 5.88
N TRP A 70 7.04 -19.47 6.96
CA TRP A 70 7.95 -20.60 6.95
C TRP A 70 7.43 -21.76 6.10
N LYS A 71 6.12 -21.97 6.05
CA LYS A 71 5.52 -22.95 5.13
C LYS A 71 5.82 -22.60 3.68
N GLY A 72 5.66 -21.32 3.30
CA GLY A 72 5.97 -20.85 1.95
C GLY A 72 7.47 -20.88 1.65
N TYR A 73 8.30 -20.49 2.61
CA TYR A 73 9.76 -20.50 2.51
C TYR A 73 10.30 -21.89 2.22
N ARG A 74 9.94 -22.87 3.04
CA ARG A 74 10.34 -24.28 2.85
C ARG A 74 9.85 -24.86 1.52
N HIS A 75 8.65 -24.49 1.09
CA HIS A 75 8.15 -24.90 -0.21
C HIS A 75 9.03 -24.36 -1.35
N SER A 76 9.40 -23.08 -1.29
CA SER A 76 10.27 -22.46 -2.31
C SER A 76 11.67 -23.10 -2.33
N MET A 77 12.24 -23.40 -1.16
CA MET A 77 13.52 -24.11 -1.06
C MET A 77 13.46 -25.52 -1.68
N ALA A 78 12.38 -26.26 -1.39
CA ALA A 78 12.24 -27.65 -1.85
C ALA A 78 11.92 -27.75 -3.35
N THR A 79 11.14 -26.82 -3.90
CA THR A 79 10.64 -26.91 -5.28
C THR A 79 11.43 -26.06 -6.29
N GLY A 80 12.23 -25.13 -5.81
CA GLY A 80 12.91 -24.16 -6.67
C GLY A 80 11.98 -23.20 -7.39
N THR A 81 10.76 -23.06 -6.90
CA THR A 81 9.76 -22.16 -7.46
C THR A 81 9.26 -21.20 -6.39
N THR A 82 9.06 -19.97 -6.77
CA THR A 82 8.39 -18.97 -5.93
C THR A 82 7.11 -18.51 -6.61
N LYS A 83 6.03 -18.40 -5.85
CA LYS A 83 4.78 -17.82 -6.36
C LYS A 83 4.91 -16.33 -6.70
N TYR A 84 6.06 -15.73 -6.42
CA TYR A 84 6.23 -14.28 -6.29
C TYR A 84 7.38 -13.73 -7.12
N GLY A 85 7.92 -14.50 -8.07
CA GLY A 85 9.05 -14.09 -8.92
C GLY A 85 8.76 -12.83 -9.72
N ASP A 86 7.55 -12.74 -10.29
CA ASP A 86 7.14 -11.62 -11.17
C ASP A 86 6.10 -10.68 -10.54
N THR A 87 5.73 -10.91 -9.27
CA THR A 87 4.68 -10.14 -8.61
C THR A 87 5.20 -9.52 -7.31
N MET A 88 5.02 -8.22 -7.15
CA MET A 88 5.33 -7.56 -5.88
C MET A 88 4.34 -7.98 -4.80
N LEU A 89 4.86 -8.49 -3.71
CA LEU A 89 4.08 -8.81 -2.52
C LEU A 89 3.96 -7.61 -1.62
N SER A 90 2.77 -7.43 -1.07
CA SER A 90 2.53 -6.42 -0.05
C SER A 90 2.09 -7.09 1.25
N VAL A 91 2.95 -7.01 2.25
CA VAL A 91 2.75 -7.66 3.56
C VAL A 91 3.10 -6.72 4.70
N PRO A 92 2.61 -7.01 5.92
CA PRO A 92 3.11 -6.33 7.12
C PRO A 92 4.47 -6.90 7.53
N ALA A 93 5.31 -6.02 8.08
CA ALA A 93 6.54 -6.35 8.77
C ALA A 93 6.60 -5.64 10.14
N THR A 94 7.58 -5.99 10.96
CA THR A 94 7.79 -5.41 12.29
C THR A 94 9.10 -4.62 12.28
N HIS A 95 9.08 -3.39 12.77
CA HIS A 95 10.26 -2.59 13.05
C HIS A 95 10.81 -2.91 14.46
N GLN A 96 12.08 -2.60 14.73
CA GLN A 96 12.75 -2.83 16.01
C GLN A 96 11.99 -2.23 17.21
N ASP A 97 11.38 -1.06 17.06
CA ASP A 97 10.57 -0.41 18.09
C ASP A 97 9.16 -1.00 18.28
N GLY A 98 8.84 -2.08 17.58
CA GLY A 98 7.55 -2.77 17.62
C GLY A 98 6.46 -2.19 16.71
N ARG A 99 6.70 -1.07 16.02
CA ARG A 99 5.72 -0.52 15.07
C ARG A 99 5.56 -1.43 13.87
N ARG A 100 4.35 -1.45 13.33
CA ARG A 100 4.02 -2.19 12.11
C ARG A 100 4.38 -1.39 10.87
N LEU A 101 5.11 -2.01 9.97
CA LEU A 101 5.39 -1.52 8.62
C LEU A 101 4.48 -2.20 7.60
N SER A 102 4.20 -1.51 6.51
CA SER A 102 3.70 -2.13 5.28
C SER A 102 4.84 -2.12 4.28
N ILE A 103 5.24 -3.30 3.82
CA ILE A 103 6.33 -3.44 2.86
C ILE A 103 5.81 -4.05 1.56
N GLU A 104 6.40 -3.63 0.45
CA GLU A 104 6.31 -4.33 -0.84
C GLU A 104 7.69 -4.88 -1.17
N PHE A 105 7.73 -6.10 -1.70
CA PHE A 105 8.99 -6.74 -2.02
C PHE A 105 8.88 -7.72 -3.18
N SER A 106 10.01 -7.91 -3.85
CA SER A 106 10.27 -9.00 -4.79
C SER A 106 11.26 -9.97 -4.18
N VAL A 107 11.22 -11.23 -4.62
CA VAL A 107 12.16 -12.27 -4.18
C VAL A 107 12.82 -12.95 -5.37
N ALA A 108 14.08 -13.33 -5.19
CA ALA A 108 14.81 -14.19 -6.14
C ALA A 108 15.48 -15.33 -5.38
N LEU A 109 15.39 -16.53 -5.96
CA LEU A 109 16.10 -17.70 -5.46
C LEU A 109 17.55 -17.61 -5.88
N LEU A 110 18.45 -17.70 -4.92
CA LEU A 110 19.88 -17.73 -5.17
C LEU A 110 20.32 -19.18 -5.39
N ARG A 111 21.11 -19.39 -6.43
CA ARG A 111 21.65 -20.70 -6.80
C ARG A 111 23.17 -20.65 -6.82
N ASP A 112 23.79 -21.74 -6.42
CA ASP A 112 25.22 -21.91 -6.58
C ASP A 112 25.59 -22.32 -8.03
N GLU A 113 26.88 -22.55 -8.27
CA GLU A 113 27.40 -22.95 -9.57
C GLU A 113 26.86 -24.31 -10.05
N ALA A 114 26.45 -25.19 -9.13
CA ALA A 114 25.82 -26.47 -9.42
C ALA A 114 24.31 -26.35 -9.67
N GLY A 115 23.74 -25.16 -9.54
CA GLY A 115 22.31 -24.88 -9.71
C GLY A 115 21.46 -25.18 -8.45
N ALA A 116 22.09 -25.62 -7.34
CA ALA A 116 21.38 -25.85 -6.08
C ALA A 116 20.96 -24.53 -5.45
N ILE A 117 19.76 -24.50 -4.85
CA ILE A 117 19.26 -23.32 -4.16
C ILE A 117 20.00 -23.16 -2.85
N VAL A 118 20.66 -22.03 -2.67
CA VAL A 118 21.45 -21.72 -1.47
C VAL A 118 20.79 -20.67 -0.58
N GLY A 119 19.72 -20.01 -1.06
CA GLY A 119 19.02 -19.01 -0.29
C GLY A 119 18.02 -18.19 -1.10
N ILE A 120 17.50 -17.14 -0.47
CA ILE A 120 16.58 -16.16 -1.07
C ILE A 120 17.16 -14.76 -0.87
N SER A 121 17.14 -13.96 -1.93
CA SER A 121 17.27 -12.50 -1.81
C SER A 121 15.89 -11.85 -1.88
N ALA A 122 15.69 -10.83 -1.04
CA ALA A 122 14.50 -9.99 -1.05
C ALA A 122 14.90 -8.53 -1.17
N ILE A 123 14.29 -7.81 -2.12
CA ILE A 123 14.41 -6.35 -2.24
C ILE A 123 13.07 -5.77 -1.80
N MET A 124 13.11 -4.91 -0.76
CA MET A 124 11.94 -4.45 -0.05
C MET A 124 11.85 -2.93 -0.04
N ARG A 125 10.64 -2.41 -0.15
CA ARG A 125 10.32 -0.98 -0.04
C ARG A 125 9.23 -0.77 1.01
N GLU A 126 9.42 0.21 1.88
CA GLU A 126 8.36 0.63 2.78
C GLU A 126 7.29 1.44 2.04
N VAL A 127 6.03 1.11 2.27
CA VAL A 127 4.88 1.73 1.60
C VAL A 127 3.78 2.14 2.58
N SER A 128 4.08 2.22 3.88
CA SER A 128 3.09 2.53 4.93
C SER A 128 2.40 3.87 4.69
N GLU A 129 3.18 4.91 4.39
CA GLU A 129 2.63 6.24 4.13
C GLU A 129 1.79 6.28 2.84
N ARG A 130 2.29 5.68 1.76
CA ARG A 130 1.55 5.58 0.50
C ARG A 130 0.22 4.87 0.70
N ARG A 131 0.21 3.73 1.40
CA ARG A 131 -1.02 2.97 1.70
C ARG A 131 -1.99 3.72 2.60
N ALA A 132 -1.49 4.47 3.58
CA ALA A 132 -2.32 5.32 4.41
C ALA A 132 -3.00 6.41 3.57
N LYS A 133 -2.27 7.08 2.69
CA LYS A 133 -2.81 8.08 1.76
C LYS A 133 -3.85 7.47 0.80
N GLU A 134 -3.54 6.33 0.19
CA GLU A 134 -4.46 5.62 -0.71
C GLU A 134 -5.76 5.22 0.02
N LYS A 135 -5.65 4.71 1.25
CA LYS A 135 -6.82 4.37 2.07
C LYS A 135 -7.66 5.60 2.39
N ALA A 136 -7.02 6.70 2.81
CA ALA A 136 -7.72 7.94 3.12
C ALA A 136 -8.45 8.51 1.88
N LEU A 137 -7.81 8.46 0.70
CA LEU A 137 -8.43 8.88 -0.56
C LEU A 137 -9.63 8.00 -0.92
N ARG A 138 -9.53 6.68 -0.80
CA ARG A 138 -10.64 5.75 -1.05
C ARG A 138 -11.82 6.03 -0.12
N THR A 139 -11.58 6.27 1.17
CA THR A 139 -12.63 6.64 2.11
C THR A 139 -13.31 7.93 1.68
N LYS A 140 -12.52 8.96 1.34
CA LYS A 140 -13.06 10.25 0.90
C LYS A 140 -13.88 10.14 -0.40
N ILE A 141 -13.45 9.32 -1.35
CA ILE A 141 -14.21 9.05 -2.58
C ILE A 141 -15.55 8.41 -2.23
N SER A 142 -15.57 7.37 -1.38
CA SER A 142 -16.80 6.71 -0.96
C SER A 142 -17.76 7.66 -0.24
N ASP A 143 -17.25 8.53 0.62
CA ASP A 143 -18.05 9.53 1.33
C ASP A 143 -18.66 10.56 0.37
N LEU A 144 -17.88 11.00 -0.64
CA LEU A 144 -18.37 11.92 -1.68
C LEU A 144 -19.45 11.27 -2.55
N GLU A 145 -19.27 10.01 -2.98
CA GLU A 145 -20.26 9.26 -3.75
C GLU A 145 -21.58 9.11 -2.98
N ASN A 146 -21.51 8.79 -1.69
CA ASN A 146 -22.67 8.69 -0.80
C ASN A 146 -23.38 10.05 -0.64
N SER A 147 -22.61 11.12 -0.45
CA SER A 147 -23.13 12.49 -0.34
C SER A 147 -23.80 12.94 -1.65
N GLU A 148 -23.18 12.67 -2.80
CA GLU A 148 -23.76 12.97 -4.10
C GLU A 148 -25.09 12.25 -4.32
N LYS A 149 -25.12 10.95 -3.99
CA LYS A 149 -26.36 10.14 -4.08
C LYS A 149 -27.48 10.72 -3.20
N ALA A 150 -27.15 11.11 -1.97
CA ALA A 150 -28.10 11.73 -1.05
C ALA A 150 -28.62 13.07 -1.58
N LEU A 151 -27.73 13.92 -2.13
CA LEU A 151 -28.11 15.20 -2.74
C LEU A 151 -29.01 14.99 -3.96
N ARG A 152 -28.69 14.06 -4.84
CA ARG A 152 -29.52 13.73 -6.00
C ARG A 152 -30.92 13.28 -5.58
N ALA A 153 -31.03 12.41 -4.58
CA ALA A 153 -32.32 11.98 -4.03
C ALA A 153 -33.11 13.17 -3.46
N ARG A 154 -32.44 14.10 -2.76
CA ARG A 154 -33.06 15.29 -2.20
C ARG A 154 -33.54 16.26 -3.28
N VAL A 155 -32.81 16.42 -4.37
CA VAL A 155 -33.24 17.24 -5.53
C VAL A 155 -34.52 16.67 -6.14
N VAL A 156 -34.58 15.36 -6.38
CA VAL A 156 -35.78 14.68 -6.91
C VAL A 156 -36.99 14.92 -5.98
N GLU A 157 -36.81 14.70 -4.67
CA GLU A 157 -37.91 14.93 -3.69
C GLU A 157 -38.43 16.38 -3.73
N LEU A 158 -37.52 17.37 -3.80
CA LEU A 158 -37.89 18.79 -3.85
C LEU A 158 -38.57 19.17 -5.18
N THR A 159 -38.14 18.56 -6.28
CA THR A 159 -38.76 18.80 -7.61
C THR A 159 -40.17 18.27 -7.64
N ASP A 160 -40.40 17.05 -7.12
CA ASP A 160 -41.75 16.45 -7.05
C ASP A 160 -42.68 17.24 -6.14
N ARG A 161 -42.21 17.73 -5.01
CA ARG A 161 -42.98 18.61 -4.13
C ARG A 161 -43.28 19.97 -4.77
N GLY A 162 -42.39 20.50 -5.57
CA GLY A 162 -42.62 21.75 -6.34
C GLY A 162 -43.70 21.58 -7.39
N ALA A 163 -43.71 20.45 -8.07
CA ALA A 163 -44.71 20.13 -9.09
C ALA A 163 -46.12 19.90 -8.52
N GLN A 164 -46.25 19.51 -7.24
CA GLN A 164 -47.51 19.25 -6.53
C GLN A 164 -48.11 20.51 -5.84
N ARG A 165 -47.44 21.68 -5.90
CA ARG A 165 -48.06 22.92 -5.41
C ARG A 165 -49.22 23.32 -6.33
N PRO A 166 -50.46 23.44 -5.84
CA PRO A 166 -51.56 23.91 -6.67
C PRO A 166 -51.26 25.33 -7.15
N THR A 167 -51.33 25.53 -8.46
CA THR A 167 -51.31 26.86 -9.01
C THR A 167 -52.57 27.57 -8.47
N MET A 168 -52.39 28.56 -7.61
CA MET A 168 -53.49 29.42 -7.20
C MET A 168 -54.00 30.11 -8.49
N SER A 169 -55.16 29.61 -8.94
CA SER A 169 -55.84 30.17 -10.09
C SER A 169 -56.16 31.65 -9.82
N ALA A 170 -55.68 32.52 -10.71
CA ALA A 170 -55.92 34.00 -10.69
C ALA A 170 -57.41 34.35 -10.82
N HIS A 171 -58.35 33.41 -10.75
CA HIS A 171 -59.77 33.61 -10.89
C HIS A 171 -60.48 34.05 -9.58
N GLY A 172 -59.80 34.00 -8.43
CA GLY A 172 -60.42 34.39 -7.15
C GLY A 172 -60.40 35.84 -6.79
N LEU A 173 -59.70 36.69 -7.53
CA LEU A 173 -59.54 38.12 -7.19
C LEU A 173 -60.52 39.05 -7.88
N HIS A 174 -61.34 38.54 -8.83
CA HIS A 174 -62.30 39.40 -9.52
C HIS A 174 -63.70 39.39 -8.92
N GLU A 175 -64.06 38.42 -8.06
CA GLU A 175 -65.39 38.32 -7.49
C GLU A 175 -65.59 39.06 -6.16
N GLN A 176 -64.54 39.49 -5.49
CA GLN A 176 -64.66 40.31 -4.27
C GLN A 176 -64.70 41.82 -4.52
N ALA A 177 -64.42 42.31 -5.73
CA ALA A 177 -64.49 43.72 -6.05
C ALA A 177 -65.88 44.18 -6.48
N TYR A 178 -66.85 43.27 -6.77
CA TYR A 178 -68.17 43.62 -7.23
C TYR A 178 -69.24 43.66 -6.12
N ALA A 179 -68.92 43.18 -4.94
CA ALA A 179 -69.85 43.14 -3.80
C ALA A 179 -69.79 44.38 -2.88
N ALA A 180 -68.89 45.32 -3.13
CA ALA A 180 -68.69 46.51 -2.26
C ALA A 180 -69.26 47.84 -2.81
N SER A 181 -70.00 47.81 -3.97
CA SER A 181 -70.50 49.04 -4.55
C SER A 181 -72.05 49.16 -4.60
N SER A 182 -72.79 48.48 -3.76
CA SER A 182 -74.24 48.56 -3.69
C SER A 182 -74.81 48.78 -2.29
N PHE A 183 -74.25 49.75 -1.60
CA PHE A 183 -74.94 50.32 -0.44
C PHE A 183 -74.54 51.81 -0.32
N ASP A 184 -75.22 52.67 -1.06
CA ASP A 184 -75.50 54.05 -0.72
C ASP A 184 -76.62 54.57 -1.61
N THR A 185 -77.82 54.57 -1.09
CA THR A 185 -78.88 55.63 -1.21
C THR A 185 -79.95 55.29 -0.19
#